data_c50abdb6f1c679a603b597491cba08e7
#
_entry.id   c50abdb6f1c679a603b597491cba08e7
#
_cell.length_a   1.000
_cell.length_b   1.000
_cell.length_c   1.000
_cell.angle_alpha   90.00
_cell.angle_beta   90.00
_cell.angle_gamma   90.00
#
_symmetry.space_group_name_H-M   'P 1'
#
loop_
_entity.id
_entity.type
_entity.pdbx_description
1 polymer ?
#
loop_
_entity_poly.entity_id
_entity_poly.type
_entity_poly.pdbx_seq_one_letter_code
_entity_poly.pdbx_strand_id
1 'polypeptide(L)' 'MVGGYYPYADIGYLQPIPPDVYGYLPPPPPGYQMGYYDGYVVVYDPITYFITNLIDLMQ' A
#
# COMPACT_ATOMS: atom_id res chain seq x y z
N MET A 1 -1.49 -3.18 8.63
CA MET A 1 -1.14 -4.45 9.29
C MET A 1 -1.25 -5.59 8.28
N VAL A 2 -0.15 -6.27 8.05
CA VAL A 2 -0.12 -7.39 7.10
C VAL A 2 -1.04 -8.51 7.61
N GLY A 3 -1.84 -9.08 6.72
CA GLY A 3 -2.80 -10.11 7.06
C GLY A 3 -4.11 -9.59 7.65
N GLY A 4 -4.22 -8.28 7.84
CA GLY A 4 -5.46 -7.64 8.24
C GLY A 4 -6.07 -6.84 7.10
N TYR A 5 -7.11 -6.08 7.41
CA TYR A 5 -7.79 -5.24 6.45
C TYR A 5 -7.49 -3.77 6.76
N TYR A 6 -7.27 -2.99 5.70
CA TYR A 6 -7.14 -1.55 5.86
C TYR A 6 -8.53 -0.99 6.21
N PRO A 7 -8.64 -0.13 7.25
CA PRO A 7 -9.94 0.41 7.63
C PRO A 7 -10.57 1.18 6.47
N TYR A 8 -11.81 0.86 6.17
CA TYR A 8 -12.52 1.51 5.06
C TYR A 8 -12.52 3.03 5.19
N ALA A 9 -12.72 3.54 6.42
CA ALA A 9 -12.76 4.97 6.66
C ALA A 9 -11.43 5.67 6.35
N ASP A 10 -10.31 4.92 6.35
CA ASP A 10 -8.98 5.47 6.18
C ASP A 10 -8.46 5.30 4.75
N ILE A 11 -9.21 4.61 3.87
CA ILE A 11 -8.72 4.32 2.52
C ILE A 11 -8.47 5.60 1.72
N GLY A 12 -9.22 6.66 1.99
CA GLY A 12 -9.06 7.94 1.32
C GLY A 12 -7.78 8.68 1.69
N TYR A 13 -7.08 8.23 2.74
CA TYR A 13 -5.80 8.82 3.13
C TYR A 13 -4.61 8.19 2.41
N LEU A 14 -4.81 7.10 1.70
CA LEU A 14 -3.75 6.52 0.87
C LEU A 14 -3.47 7.45 -0.31
N GLN A 15 -2.20 7.79 -0.47
CA GLN A 15 -1.74 8.70 -1.52
C GLN A 15 -1.06 7.92 -2.63
N PRO A 16 -0.94 8.50 -3.83
CA PRO A 16 -0.12 7.89 -4.87
C PRO A 16 1.32 7.71 -4.40
N ILE A 17 1.97 6.67 -4.88
CA ILE A 17 3.38 6.42 -4.55
C ILE A 17 4.23 7.55 -5.15
N PRO A 18 5.13 8.17 -4.36
CA PRO A 18 6.05 9.18 -4.91
C PRO A 18 6.85 8.60 -6.07
N PRO A 19 7.03 9.35 -7.18
CA PRO A 19 7.70 8.81 -8.37
C PRO A 19 9.13 8.33 -8.14
N ASP A 20 9.86 9.00 -7.26
CA ASP A 20 11.24 8.63 -6.92
C ASP A 20 11.32 7.32 -6.14
N VAL A 21 10.25 6.96 -5.45
CA VAL A 21 10.15 5.69 -4.71
C VAL A 21 9.63 4.57 -5.60
N TYR A 22 8.70 4.89 -6.48
CA TYR A 22 8.02 3.91 -7.30
C TYR A 22 8.98 3.02 -8.10
N GLY A 23 10.07 3.61 -8.60
CA GLY A 23 11.05 2.90 -9.40
C GLY A 23 11.83 1.82 -8.64
N TYR A 24 11.82 1.85 -7.31
CA TYR A 24 12.54 0.87 -6.49
C TYR A 24 11.62 -0.23 -5.96
N LEU A 25 10.31 -0.11 -6.17
CA LEU A 25 9.36 -1.06 -5.63
C LEU A 25 9.12 -2.20 -6.62
N PRO A 26 8.98 -3.44 -6.11
CA PRO A 26 8.51 -4.52 -6.98
C PRO A 26 7.07 -4.23 -7.40
N PRO A 27 6.65 -4.69 -8.58
CA PRO A 27 5.25 -4.53 -8.98
C PRO A 27 4.34 -5.29 -8.01
N PRO A 28 3.13 -4.78 -7.75
CA PRO A 28 2.19 -5.52 -6.90
C PRO A 28 1.73 -6.79 -7.59
N PRO A 29 1.33 -7.82 -6.82
CA PRO A 29 0.73 -9.00 -7.42
C PRO A 29 -0.52 -8.64 -8.24
N PRO A 30 -0.89 -9.45 -9.24
CA PRO A 30 -2.09 -9.19 -10.02
C PRO A 30 -3.32 -9.02 -9.12
N GLY A 31 -4.11 -7.99 -9.40
CA GLY A 31 -5.30 -7.69 -8.62
C GLY A 31 -5.07 -6.85 -7.38
N TYR A 32 -3.81 -6.53 -7.05
CA TYR A 32 -3.47 -5.69 -5.90
C TYR A 32 -3.02 -4.31 -6.35
N GLN A 33 -3.11 -3.36 -5.45
CA GLN A 33 -2.67 -1.99 -5.66
C GLN A 33 -1.76 -1.55 -4.53
N MET A 34 -1.01 -0.47 -4.77
CA MET A 34 -0.13 0.12 -3.77
C MET A 34 -0.57 1.55 -3.50
N GLY A 35 -0.58 1.91 -2.22
CA GLY A 35 -0.79 3.28 -1.78
C GLY A 35 0.29 3.68 -0.78
N TYR A 36 0.48 4.99 -0.62
CA TYR A 36 1.48 5.53 0.29
C TYR A 36 0.80 6.19 1.47
N TYR A 37 1.28 5.90 2.67
CA TYR A 37 0.80 6.56 3.89
C TYR A 37 1.92 6.58 4.92
N ASP A 38 2.27 7.79 5.36
CA ASP A 38 3.14 8.03 6.51
C ASP A 38 4.45 7.22 6.47
N GLY A 39 5.12 7.20 5.33
CA GLY A 39 6.39 6.49 5.17
C GLY A 39 6.25 5.01 4.85
N TYR A 40 5.03 4.51 4.68
CA TYR A 40 4.77 3.11 4.33
C TYR A 40 4.16 2.99 2.96
N VAL A 41 4.51 1.94 2.25
CA VAL A 41 3.79 1.49 1.08
C VAL A 41 2.88 0.34 1.51
N VAL A 42 1.59 0.51 1.28
CA VAL A 42 0.56 -0.47 1.60
C VAL A 42 0.17 -1.19 0.32
N VAL A 43 0.36 -2.50 0.28
CA VAL A 43 -0.06 -3.33 -0.85
C VAL A 43 -1.37 -4.01 -0.45
N TYR A 44 -2.44 -3.70 -1.15
CA TYR A 44 -3.77 -4.08 -0.71
C TYR A 44 -4.67 -4.47 -1.89
N ASP A 45 -5.68 -5.27 -1.59
CA ASP A 45 -6.75 -5.60 -2.53
C ASP A 45 -7.72 -4.41 -2.59
N PRO A 46 -7.94 -3.80 -3.76
CA PRO A 46 -8.79 -2.62 -3.88
C PRO A 46 -10.29 -2.89 -3.66
N ILE A 47 -10.69 -4.16 -3.60
CA ILE A 47 -12.09 -4.53 -3.38
C ILE A 47 -12.32 -4.84 -1.91
N THR A 48 -11.49 -5.68 -1.30
CA THR A 48 -11.67 -6.12 0.07
C THR A 48 -10.89 -5.30 1.09
N TYR A 49 -9.87 -4.53 0.63
CA TYR A 49 -8.91 -3.79 1.45
C TYR A 49 -8.03 -4.68 2.32
N PHE A 50 -7.93 -5.97 1.96
CA PHE A 50 -6.99 -6.87 2.62
C PHE A 50 -5.57 -6.44 2.32
N ILE A 51 -4.74 -6.33 3.37
CA ILE A 51 -3.34 -5.90 3.25
C ILE A 51 -2.48 -7.15 3.12
N THR A 52 -1.80 -7.27 1.98
CA THR A 52 -0.90 -8.39 1.75
C THR A 52 0.56 -8.03 2.09
N ASN A 53 0.92 -6.75 2.09
CA ASN A 53 2.28 -6.33 2.42
C ASN A 53 2.33 -4.88 2.90
N LEU A 54 3.32 -4.60 3.76
CA LEU A 54 3.67 -3.24 4.19
C LEU A 54 5.16 -3.06 4.00
N ILE A 55 5.56 -2.02 3.31
CA ILE A 55 6.96 -1.71 3.07
C ILE A 55 7.30 -0.42 3.80
N ASP A 56 8.21 -0.49 4.77
CA ASP A 56 8.65 0.66 5.53
C ASP A 56 9.76 1.37 4.77
N LEU A 57 9.49 2.57 4.30
CA LEU A 57 10.45 3.34 3.51
C LEU A 57 11.44 4.12 4.36
N MET A 58 11.23 4.15 5.68
CA MET A 58 12.07 4.95 6.59
C MET A 58 13.19 4.14 7.23
N GLN A 59 13.34 2.91 6.83
CA GLN A 59 14.42 2.05 7.33
C GLN A 59 15.52 1.86 6.32
#